data_74ab49ce142ff0d5e663adc827e5a849
#
_entry.id   74ab49ce142ff0d5e663adc827e5a849
#
_cell.length_a   1.000
_cell.length_b   1.000
_cell.length_c   1.000
_cell.angle_alpha   90.00
_cell.angle_beta   90.00
_cell.angle_gamma   90.00
#
_symmetry.space_group_name_H-M   'P 1'
#
loop_
_entity.id
_entity.type
_entity.pdbx_description
1 polymer ?
#
loop_
_entity_poly.entity_id
_entity_poly.type
_entity_poly.pdbx_seq_one_letter_code
_entity_poly.pdbx_strand_id
1 'polypeptide(L)'
;MNSKKLIPIFFAIDNDYAPYLSVAIASLIENASKDYDYVIHIIHQELSEENKRRLGGLARDGFKIVFTEMADCLKPITDRVENHLRKGQFTLTIYFRLFLADMFPQYDKGIYLDSDIVVPGDISRLYATELPNDKAFAACSDLSIQNIPILVNYLENAVGVPRMEYI
;
A
#
# COMPACT_ATOMS: atom_id res chain seq x y z
N MET A 1 10.12 -17.11 -25.81
CA MET A 1 10.51 -16.10 -24.82
C MET A 1 9.80 -16.50 -23.53
N ASN A 2 10.54 -16.85 -22.46
CA ASN A 2 9.92 -17.06 -21.17
C ASN A 2 9.36 -15.71 -20.70
N SER A 3 8.06 -15.65 -20.44
CA SER A 3 7.47 -14.46 -19.79
C SER A 3 8.06 -14.32 -18.39
N LYS A 4 8.54 -13.13 -18.07
CA LYS A 4 9.00 -12.84 -16.71
C LYS A 4 7.83 -12.96 -15.72
N LYS A 5 8.15 -13.32 -14.48
CA LYS A 5 7.14 -13.35 -13.42
C LYS A 5 6.71 -11.93 -13.10
N LEU A 6 5.40 -11.70 -12.96
CA LEU A 6 4.82 -10.41 -12.64
C LEU A 6 4.76 -10.20 -11.14
N ILE A 7 5.18 -9.02 -10.68
CA ILE A 7 5.06 -8.58 -9.29
C ILE A 7 4.05 -7.43 -9.22
N PRO A 8 2.86 -7.64 -8.62
CA PRO A 8 1.90 -6.58 -8.36
C PRO A 8 2.28 -5.79 -7.10
N ILE A 9 2.31 -4.46 -7.23
CA ILE A 9 2.62 -3.52 -6.16
C ILE A 9 1.47 -2.53 -6.05
N PHE A 10 1.02 -2.26 -4.84
CA PHE A 10 -0.14 -1.43 -4.55
C PHE A 10 0.25 -0.23 -3.69
N PHE A 11 -0.24 0.93 -4.09
CA PHE A 11 -0.19 2.17 -3.33
C PHE A 11 -1.60 2.74 -3.22
N ALA A 12 -1.90 3.37 -2.09
CA ALA A 12 -3.15 4.10 -1.90
C ALA A 12 -2.82 5.56 -1.59
N ILE A 13 -3.36 6.50 -2.37
CA ILE A 13 -3.08 7.92 -2.23
C ILE A 13 -4.33 8.79 -2.40
N ASP A 14 -4.26 9.99 -1.84
CA ASP A 14 -5.02 11.15 -2.26
C ASP A 14 -4.17 12.06 -3.17
N ASN A 15 -4.76 13.18 -3.59
CA ASN A 15 -4.08 14.07 -4.53
C ASN A 15 -2.83 14.74 -3.95
N ASP A 16 -2.80 14.99 -2.63
CA ASP A 16 -1.70 15.69 -1.96
C ASP A 16 -0.47 14.80 -1.79
N TYR A 17 -0.66 13.48 -1.78
CA TYR A 17 0.42 12.50 -1.66
C TYR A 17 1.08 12.13 -3.01
N ALA A 18 0.59 12.62 -4.13
CA ALA A 18 1.18 12.32 -5.44
C ALA A 18 2.68 12.68 -5.58
N PRO A 19 3.19 13.81 -5.02
CA PRO A 19 4.63 14.10 -5.04
C PRO A 19 5.47 13.08 -4.28
N TYR A 20 5.01 12.63 -3.10
CA TYR A 20 5.71 11.62 -2.30
C TYR A 20 5.72 10.27 -3.03
N LEU A 21 4.57 9.85 -3.56
CA LEU A 21 4.47 8.62 -4.36
C LEU A 21 5.42 8.64 -5.56
N SER A 22 5.63 9.79 -6.19
CA SER A 22 6.56 9.89 -7.31
C SER A 22 7.99 9.49 -6.92
N VAL A 23 8.43 9.85 -5.72
CA VAL A 23 9.74 9.46 -5.16
C VAL A 23 9.77 7.97 -4.84
N ALA A 24 8.71 7.44 -4.22
CA ALA A 24 8.62 6.01 -3.93
C ALA A 24 8.69 5.16 -5.20
N ILE A 25 7.92 5.52 -6.25
CA ILE A 25 7.94 4.82 -7.53
C ILE A 25 9.30 4.96 -8.22
N ALA A 26 9.90 6.14 -8.27
CA ALA A 26 11.19 6.36 -8.91
C ALA A 26 12.29 5.51 -8.23
N SER A 27 12.35 5.53 -6.90
CA SER A 27 13.32 4.74 -6.15
C SER A 27 13.11 3.22 -6.32
N LEU A 28 11.84 2.78 -6.39
CA LEU A 28 11.50 1.39 -6.65
C LEU A 28 11.99 0.96 -8.03
N ILE A 29 11.71 1.73 -9.08
CA ILE A 29 12.11 1.43 -10.45
C ILE A 29 13.63 1.37 -10.59
N GLU A 30 14.34 2.29 -9.90
CA GLU A 30 15.81 2.36 -9.97
C GLU A 30 16.48 1.13 -9.34
N ASN A 31 15.90 0.59 -8.28
CA ASN A 31 16.50 -0.51 -7.51
C ASN A 31 15.92 -1.90 -7.81
N ALA A 32 14.89 -2.00 -8.63
CA ALA A 32 14.21 -3.26 -8.90
C ALA A 32 15.02 -4.20 -9.82
N SER A 33 14.89 -5.51 -9.58
CA SER A 33 15.47 -6.54 -10.44
C SER A 33 14.88 -6.49 -11.85
N LYS A 34 15.73 -6.69 -12.85
CA LYS A 34 15.33 -6.81 -14.27
C LYS A 34 14.79 -8.20 -14.63
N ASP A 35 14.78 -9.15 -13.69
CA ASP A 35 14.29 -10.51 -13.91
C ASP A 35 12.77 -10.65 -13.82
N TYR A 36 12.09 -9.58 -13.38
CA TYR A 36 10.65 -9.51 -13.20
C TYR A 36 10.03 -8.40 -14.04
N ASP A 37 8.74 -8.54 -14.29
CA ASP A 37 7.87 -7.44 -14.71
C ASP A 37 7.06 -6.95 -13.51
N TYR A 38 6.73 -5.66 -13.48
CA TYR A 38 6.06 -5.02 -12.37
C TYR A 38 4.78 -4.33 -12.84
N VAL A 39 3.72 -4.47 -12.07
CA VAL A 39 2.52 -3.66 -12.23
C VAL A 39 2.29 -2.87 -10.95
N ILE A 40 2.30 -1.55 -11.06
CA ILE A 40 2.10 -0.62 -9.97
C ILE A 40 0.65 -0.14 -10.05
N HIS A 41 -0.17 -0.57 -9.11
CA HIS A 41 -1.55 -0.13 -8.95
C HIS A 41 -1.60 1.06 -8.00
N ILE A 42 -2.06 2.19 -8.50
CA ILE A 42 -2.30 3.41 -7.72
C ILE A 42 -3.80 3.52 -7.48
N ILE A 43 -4.20 3.27 -6.24
CA ILE A 43 -5.59 3.31 -5.81
C ILE A 43 -5.87 4.70 -5.25
N HIS A 44 -6.93 5.33 -5.70
CA HIS A 44 -7.26 6.71 -5.32
C HIS A 44 -8.77 6.92 -5.27
N GLN A 45 -9.20 7.90 -4.51
CA GLN A 45 -10.57 8.38 -4.53
C GLN A 45 -10.74 9.52 -5.54
N GLU A 46 -9.83 10.48 -5.47
CA GLU A 46 -9.75 11.60 -6.42
C GLU A 46 -8.27 11.86 -6.71
N LEU A 47 -7.88 11.81 -7.95
CA LEU A 47 -6.54 12.16 -8.39
C LEU A 47 -6.64 12.99 -9.66
N SER A 48 -6.02 14.17 -9.65
CA SER A 48 -6.04 15.09 -10.78
C SER A 48 -5.39 14.47 -12.02
N GLU A 49 -5.89 14.83 -13.19
CA GLU A 49 -5.33 14.35 -14.47
C GLU A 49 -3.85 14.76 -14.63
N GLU A 50 -3.45 15.89 -14.06
CA GLU A 50 -2.05 16.30 -14.04
C GLU A 50 -1.19 15.33 -13.23
N ASN A 51 -1.61 14.94 -12.02
CA ASN A 51 -0.90 13.97 -11.19
C ASN A 51 -0.91 12.57 -11.82
N LYS A 52 -2.01 12.13 -12.43
CA LYS A 52 -2.06 10.88 -13.21
C LYS A 52 -1.04 10.90 -14.35
N ARG A 53 -0.96 12.00 -15.10
CA ARG A 53 0.01 12.16 -16.20
C ARG A 53 1.46 12.14 -15.68
N ARG A 54 1.75 12.84 -14.58
CA ARG A 54 3.10 12.87 -13.98
C ARG A 54 3.52 11.49 -13.48
N LEU A 55 2.69 10.83 -12.71
CA LEU A 55 2.96 9.49 -12.17
C LEU A 55 3.03 8.44 -13.29
N GLY A 56 2.10 8.49 -14.26
CA GLY A 56 2.12 7.60 -15.42
C GLY A 56 3.36 7.76 -16.28
N GLY A 57 3.92 8.96 -16.36
CA GLY A 57 5.18 9.24 -17.05
C GLY A 57 6.43 8.61 -16.43
N LEU A 58 6.33 8.04 -15.24
CA LEU A 58 7.41 7.28 -14.62
C LEU A 58 7.51 5.85 -15.16
N ALA A 59 6.49 5.35 -15.86
CA ALA A 59 6.51 4.01 -16.43
C ALA A 59 7.70 3.82 -17.38
N ARG A 60 8.34 2.65 -17.33
CA ARG A 60 9.48 2.24 -18.14
C ARG A 60 9.34 0.77 -18.52
N ASP A 61 10.27 0.27 -19.36
CA ASP A 61 10.32 -1.15 -19.73
C ASP A 61 10.33 -2.04 -18.47
N GLY A 62 9.42 -3.02 -18.46
CA GLY A 62 9.20 -3.89 -17.31
C GLY A 62 8.30 -3.30 -16.23
N PHE A 63 7.83 -2.04 -16.34
CA PHE A 63 6.95 -1.39 -15.37
C PHE A 63 5.69 -0.85 -16.01
N LYS A 64 4.54 -1.29 -15.51
CA LYS A 64 3.23 -0.77 -15.88
C LYS A 64 2.63 -0.02 -14.69
N ILE A 65 2.11 1.18 -14.90
CA ILE A 65 1.37 1.95 -13.90
C ILE A 65 -0.11 1.94 -14.27
N VAL A 66 -0.95 1.59 -13.30
CA VAL A 66 -2.41 1.48 -13.46
C VAL A 66 -3.07 2.29 -12.36
N PHE A 67 -3.98 3.17 -12.74
CA PHE A 67 -4.80 3.96 -11.82
C PHE A 67 -6.14 3.27 -11.62
N THR A 68 -6.55 3.13 -10.36
CA THR A 68 -7.83 2.52 -9.98
C THR A 68 -8.58 3.46 -9.05
N GLU A 69 -9.72 3.96 -9.50
CA GLU A 69 -10.58 4.81 -8.70
C GLU A 69 -11.46 3.98 -7.78
N MET A 70 -11.57 4.41 -6.53
CA MET A 70 -12.28 3.69 -5.47
C MET A 70 -13.46 4.48 -4.90
N ALA A 71 -14.31 5.00 -5.80
CA ALA A 71 -15.42 5.87 -5.39
C ALA A 71 -16.55 5.14 -4.63
N ASP A 72 -16.88 3.91 -5.00
CA ASP A 72 -18.10 3.24 -4.54
C ASP A 72 -17.90 2.12 -3.51
N CYS A 73 -16.75 1.51 -3.44
CA CYS A 73 -16.49 0.40 -2.50
C CYS A 73 -16.45 0.83 -1.02
N LEU A 74 -16.24 2.12 -0.76
CA LEU A 74 -16.15 2.64 0.61
C LEU A 74 -17.48 3.09 1.19
N LYS A 75 -18.54 3.25 0.40
CA LYS A 75 -19.85 3.71 0.88
C LYS A 75 -20.34 2.93 2.11
N PRO A 76 -20.26 1.59 2.17
CA PRO A 76 -20.72 0.85 3.35
C PRO A 76 -19.94 1.19 4.63
N ILE A 77 -18.72 1.72 4.50
CA ILE A 77 -17.88 2.12 5.63
C ILE A 77 -18.10 3.57 5.97
N THR A 78 -18.14 4.44 4.95
CA THR A 78 -18.29 5.89 5.14
C THR A 78 -19.68 6.29 5.63
N ASP A 79 -20.70 5.52 5.29
CA ASP A 79 -22.10 5.78 5.70
C ASP A 79 -22.38 5.41 7.16
N ARG A 80 -21.45 4.75 7.85
CA ARG A 80 -21.56 4.49 9.29
C ARG A 80 -21.08 5.69 10.08
N VAL A 81 -21.96 6.24 10.93
CA VAL A 81 -21.70 7.42 11.77
C VAL A 81 -20.46 7.24 12.66
N GLU A 82 -20.21 5.99 13.09
CA GLU A 82 -19.07 5.62 13.94
C GLU A 82 -17.72 5.75 13.21
N ASN A 83 -17.74 5.72 11.88
CA ASN A 83 -16.56 5.85 11.03
C ASN A 83 -16.34 7.28 10.52
N HIS A 84 -17.06 8.26 11.06
CA HIS A 84 -16.77 9.67 10.80
C HIS A 84 -15.39 10.00 11.36
N LEU A 85 -14.39 9.80 10.50
CA LEU A 85 -13.00 10.19 10.79
C LEU A 85 -12.96 11.67 11.17
N ARG A 86 -12.20 11.99 12.19
CA ARG A 86 -11.97 13.39 12.61
C ARG A 86 -11.51 14.16 11.38
N LYS A 87 -12.30 15.16 10.98
CA LYS A 87 -11.98 16.02 9.84
C LYS A 87 -10.52 16.47 9.94
N GLY A 88 -9.71 16.12 8.95
CA GLY A 88 -8.35 16.63 8.77
C GLY A 88 -7.19 15.79 9.28
N GLN A 89 -7.40 14.58 9.85
CA GLN A 89 -6.27 13.77 10.36
C GLN A 89 -6.03 12.45 9.62
N PHE A 90 -7.07 11.88 8.98
CA PHE A 90 -6.91 10.63 8.23
C PHE A 90 -7.77 10.70 6.97
N THR A 91 -7.20 10.34 5.85
CA THR A 91 -7.93 10.18 4.60
C THR A 91 -8.51 8.78 4.52
N LEU A 92 -9.62 8.61 3.79
CA LEU A 92 -10.24 7.30 3.57
C LEU A 92 -9.28 6.30 2.88
N THR A 93 -8.21 6.81 2.28
CA THR A 93 -7.18 6.00 1.62
C THR A 93 -6.52 4.97 2.54
N ILE A 94 -6.49 5.21 3.86
CA ILE A 94 -5.99 4.25 4.85
C ILE A 94 -6.74 2.91 4.78
N TYR A 95 -8.03 2.94 4.50
CA TYR A 95 -8.87 1.74 4.45
C TYR A 95 -8.77 0.97 3.13
N PHE A 96 -8.22 1.56 2.07
CA PHE A 96 -8.13 0.91 0.75
C PHE A 96 -7.37 -0.41 0.82
N ARG A 97 -6.35 -0.49 1.68
CA ARG A 97 -5.57 -1.71 1.88
C ARG A 97 -6.40 -2.93 2.30
N LEU A 98 -7.54 -2.72 2.96
CA LEU A 98 -8.41 -3.80 3.44
C LEU A 98 -9.22 -4.47 2.31
N PHE A 99 -9.32 -3.83 1.15
CA PHE A 99 -10.13 -4.30 0.03
C PHE A 99 -9.30 -4.87 -1.13
N LEU A 100 -7.97 -4.85 -1.00
CA LEU A 100 -7.06 -5.23 -2.09
C LEU A 100 -7.32 -6.65 -2.60
N ALA A 101 -7.55 -7.60 -1.70
CA ALA A 101 -7.82 -9.00 -2.08
C ALA A 101 -9.09 -9.13 -2.90
N ASP A 102 -10.16 -8.42 -2.52
CA ASP A 102 -11.44 -8.44 -3.24
C ASP A 102 -11.36 -7.69 -4.58
N MET A 103 -10.59 -6.60 -4.63
CA MET A 103 -10.43 -5.78 -5.84
C MET A 103 -9.56 -6.45 -6.90
N PHE A 104 -8.60 -7.26 -6.48
CA PHE A 104 -7.58 -7.84 -7.37
C PHE A 104 -7.48 -9.35 -7.23
N PRO A 105 -8.58 -10.10 -7.40
CA PRO A 105 -8.63 -11.57 -7.21
C PRO A 105 -7.76 -12.33 -8.21
N GLN A 106 -7.23 -11.65 -9.24
CA GLN A 106 -6.32 -12.24 -10.22
C GLN A 106 -4.89 -12.42 -9.71
N TYR A 107 -4.56 -11.87 -8.54
CA TYR A 107 -3.23 -11.99 -7.93
C TYR A 107 -3.29 -12.83 -6.66
N ASP A 108 -2.52 -13.91 -6.61
CA ASP A 108 -2.38 -14.74 -5.41
C ASP A 108 -1.58 -14.03 -4.31
N LYS A 109 -0.70 -13.10 -4.69
CA LYS A 109 0.14 -12.34 -3.78
C LYS A 109 0.50 -10.99 -4.38
N GLY A 110 0.56 -9.96 -3.52
CA GLY A 110 1.02 -8.61 -3.88
C GLY A 110 1.75 -7.93 -2.74
N ILE A 111 2.39 -6.82 -3.03
CA ILE A 111 3.04 -5.96 -2.04
C ILE A 111 2.25 -4.68 -1.92
N TYR A 112 1.83 -4.33 -0.71
CA TYR A 112 1.31 -3.00 -0.39
C TYR A 112 2.41 -2.16 0.24
N LEU A 113 2.56 -0.93 -0.24
CA LEU A 113 3.53 0.04 0.28
C LEU A 113 2.83 1.36 0.59
N ASP A 114 3.28 2.03 1.65
CA ASP A 114 2.91 3.42 1.89
C ASP A 114 3.63 4.34 0.89
N SER A 115 3.00 5.47 0.58
CA SER A 115 3.42 6.34 -0.54
C SER A 115 4.54 7.33 -0.18
N ASP A 116 4.85 7.50 1.10
CA ASP A 116 5.85 8.45 1.63
C ASP A 116 7.16 7.74 2.06
N ILE A 117 7.51 6.70 1.31
CA ILE A 117 8.72 5.90 1.55
C ILE A 117 9.72 6.04 0.42
N VAL A 118 10.95 5.58 0.68
CA VAL A 118 11.98 5.33 -0.33
C VAL A 118 12.27 3.84 -0.35
N VAL A 119 12.37 3.25 -1.54
CA VAL A 119 12.71 1.84 -1.74
C VAL A 119 14.19 1.74 -2.13
N PRO A 120 15.11 1.53 -1.16
CA PRO A 120 16.55 1.61 -1.40
C PRO A 120 17.16 0.32 -1.97
N GLY A 121 16.36 -0.71 -2.19
CA GLY A 121 16.82 -2.01 -2.65
C GLY A 121 15.80 -2.75 -3.49
N ASP A 122 16.18 -3.94 -3.95
CA ASP A 122 15.37 -4.77 -4.82
C ASP A 122 14.12 -5.30 -4.12
N ILE A 123 12.96 -4.79 -4.53
CA ILE A 123 11.65 -5.15 -3.97
C ILE A 123 11.26 -6.61 -4.24
N SER A 124 11.86 -7.24 -5.24
CA SER A 124 11.59 -8.65 -5.55
C SER A 124 11.97 -9.58 -4.40
N ARG A 125 12.93 -9.18 -3.56
CA ARG A 125 13.32 -9.91 -2.34
C ARG A 125 12.18 -9.96 -1.34
N LEU A 126 11.46 -8.85 -1.15
CA LEU A 126 10.27 -8.83 -0.30
C LEU A 126 9.17 -9.72 -0.88
N TYR A 127 8.96 -9.65 -2.20
CA TYR A 127 8.00 -10.51 -2.88
C TYR A 127 8.34 -12.01 -2.76
N ALA A 128 9.62 -12.37 -2.68
CA ALA A 128 10.08 -13.74 -2.52
C ALA A 128 9.84 -14.31 -1.11
N THR A 129 9.56 -13.46 -0.10
CA THR A 129 9.23 -13.91 1.25
C THR A 129 8.03 -14.84 1.22
N GLU A 130 8.17 -16.03 1.76
CA GLU A 130 7.08 -16.99 1.84
C GLU A 130 6.06 -16.55 2.88
N LEU A 131 4.79 -16.59 2.51
CA LEU A 131 3.66 -16.42 3.41
C LEU A 131 3.07 -17.79 3.72
N PRO A 132 3.02 -18.22 4.98
CA PRO A 132 2.38 -19.49 5.34
C PRO A 132 0.92 -19.53 4.87
N ASN A 133 0.43 -20.72 4.46
CA ASN A 133 -0.90 -20.86 3.85
C ASN A 133 -2.06 -20.47 4.79
N ASP A 134 -1.83 -20.42 6.09
CA ASP A 134 -2.79 -20.02 7.12
C ASP A 134 -2.75 -18.50 7.41
N LYS A 135 -1.89 -17.73 6.73
CA LYS A 135 -1.71 -16.29 6.93
C LYS A 135 -2.21 -15.52 5.72
N ALA A 136 -3.03 -14.50 5.98
CA ALA A 136 -3.54 -13.60 4.95
C ALA A 136 -2.53 -12.50 4.58
N PHE A 137 -1.67 -12.09 5.50
CA PHE A 137 -0.67 -11.06 5.26
C PHE A 137 0.56 -11.23 6.17
N ALA A 138 1.65 -10.58 5.79
CA ALA A 138 2.82 -10.31 6.64
C ALA A 138 3.10 -8.81 6.62
N ALA A 139 3.54 -8.26 7.74
CA ALA A 139 3.88 -6.85 7.88
C ALA A 139 5.16 -6.67 8.71
N CYS A 140 5.76 -5.49 8.60
CA CYS A 140 6.86 -5.10 9.48
C CYS A 140 6.30 -4.65 10.82
N SER A 141 6.93 -5.06 11.92
CA SER A 141 6.55 -4.61 13.26
C SER A 141 6.81 -3.11 13.42
N ASP A 142 5.84 -2.39 13.97
CA ASP A 142 6.02 -0.99 14.36
C ASP A 142 6.70 -0.88 15.73
N LEU A 143 8.03 -0.79 15.69
CA LEU A 143 8.84 -0.66 16.91
C LEU A 143 8.62 0.68 17.64
N SER A 144 8.10 1.70 16.97
CA SER A 144 7.84 3.01 17.61
C SER A 144 6.73 2.89 18.64
N ILE A 145 5.63 2.22 18.31
CA ILE A 145 4.50 2.00 19.21
C ILE A 145 4.94 1.22 20.45
N GLN A 146 5.78 0.21 20.30
CA GLN A 146 6.25 -0.62 21.40
C GLN A 146 7.09 0.15 22.45
N ASN A 147 7.64 1.31 22.11
CA ASN A 147 8.51 2.10 22.96
C ASN A 147 7.85 3.36 23.52
N ILE A 148 6.59 3.65 23.18
CA ILE A 148 5.85 4.83 23.64
C ILE A 148 4.83 4.38 24.72
N PRO A 149 5.04 4.67 26.02
CA PRO A 149 4.22 4.12 27.10
C PRO A 149 2.72 4.37 26.97
N ILE A 150 2.30 5.54 26.46
CA ILE A 150 0.89 5.87 26.28
C ILE A 150 0.26 5.00 25.18
N LEU A 151 0.99 4.67 24.13
CA LEU A 151 0.53 3.81 23.05
C LEU A 151 0.49 2.35 23.47
N VAL A 152 1.50 1.88 24.23
CA VAL A 152 1.50 0.56 24.85
C VAL A 152 0.28 0.38 25.75
N ASN A 153 0.02 1.35 26.62
CA ASN A 153 -1.15 1.31 27.50
C ASN A 153 -2.47 1.28 26.70
N TYR A 154 -2.56 2.03 25.61
CA TYR A 154 -3.73 2.00 24.71
C TYR A 154 -3.88 0.62 24.04
N LEU A 155 -2.81 0.05 23.49
CA LEU A 155 -2.84 -1.27 22.86
C LEU A 155 -3.30 -2.36 23.85
N GLU A 156 -2.70 -2.42 25.04
CA GLU A 156 -2.94 -3.50 26.00
C GLU A 156 -4.31 -3.37 26.69
N ASN A 157 -4.75 -2.15 27.02
CA ASN A 157 -5.95 -1.93 27.82
C ASN A 157 -7.19 -1.50 27.02
N ALA A 158 -7.04 -0.87 25.86
CA ALA A 158 -8.16 -0.44 25.04
C ALA A 158 -8.37 -1.36 23.81
N VAL A 159 -7.30 -1.83 23.20
CA VAL A 159 -7.36 -2.72 22.03
C VAL A 159 -7.31 -4.19 22.46
N GLY A 160 -6.66 -4.50 23.58
CA GLY A 160 -6.54 -5.87 24.10
C GLY A 160 -5.46 -6.71 23.40
N VAL A 161 -4.51 -6.06 22.73
CA VAL A 161 -3.39 -6.73 22.04
C VAL A 161 -2.11 -6.52 22.85
N PRO A 162 -1.42 -7.60 23.28
CA PRO A 162 -0.11 -7.49 23.91
C PRO A 162 0.88 -6.77 22.97
N ARG A 163 1.68 -5.85 23.53
CA ARG A 163 2.62 -5.04 22.72
C ARG A 163 3.56 -5.87 21.84
N MET A 164 3.91 -7.08 22.27
CA MET A 164 4.80 -7.98 21.53
C MET A 164 4.12 -8.69 20.34
N GLU A 165 2.79 -8.64 20.29
CA GLU A 165 1.97 -9.23 19.22
C GLU A 165 1.48 -8.18 18.22
N TYR A 166 1.75 -6.88 18.48
CA TYR A 166 1.40 -5.81 17.58
C TYR A 166 2.38 -5.75 16.41
N ILE A 167 1.82 -5.78 15.21
CA ILE A 167 2.54 -5.74 13.93
C ILE A 167 2.39 -4.36 13.30
#